data_414b5a8da1c2ea69b20015aa350e18c4
#
_entry.id   414b5a8da1c2ea69b20015aa350e18c4
#
_cell.length_a   1.000
_cell.length_b   1.000
_cell.length_c   1.000
_cell.angle_alpha   90.00
_cell.angle_beta   90.00
_cell.angle_gamma   90.00
#
_symmetry.space_group_name_H-M   'P 1'
#
loop_
_entity.id
_entity.type
_entity.pdbx_description
1 polymer ?
#
loop_
_entity_poly.entity_id
_entity_poly.type
_entity_poly.pdbx_seq_one_letter_code
_entity_poly.pdbx_strand_id
1 'polypeptide(L)'
;NADDPYLAKVRSTKRYKVTTFGIRRGILKPENLQFDENACASFRIGRIEYRLNVPGIHNVYNALAAIAVGEAMRIPKAEIAKALAGFAATGMRMEIRNANGFRVVSDCYNANPSSTRMALQTIGNLSSVNHRVAILGDMLELGSNSKNLHFEIGQMVPECNFDLLLTIGECSKEIQRGALKNGMRKECALHFENLQELELFISENLGFDDVILVKGSRGMRLEKVVDALLKMDVVGV
;
A
#
# COMPACT_ATOMS: atom_id res chain seq x y z
N ASN A 1 18.50 3.77 6.71
CA ASN A 1 17.78 4.61 5.75
C ASN A 1 18.28 6.07 5.84
N ALA A 2 18.92 6.56 4.79
CA ALA A 2 19.47 7.92 4.76
C ALA A 2 18.42 9.00 4.43
N ASP A 3 17.26 8.61 3.96
CA ASP A 3 16.14 9.53 3.73
C ASP A 3 15.33 9.78 5.02
N ASP A 4 15.52 8.95 6.03
CA ASP A 4 14.93 9.15 7.35
C ASP A 4 15.74 10.20 8.13
N PRO A 5 15.11 11.27 8.66
CA PRO A 5 15.80 12.38 9.30
C PRO A 5 16.52 11.99 10.60
N TYR A 6 16.07 10.94 11.27
CA TYR A 6 16.69 10.45 12.52
C TYR A 6 17.84 9.50 12.21
N LEU A 7 17.63 8.52 11.31
CA LEU A 7 18.65 7.54 10.94
C LEU A 7 19.79 8.18 10.10
N ALA A 8 19.51 9.23 9.34
CA ALA A 8 20.52 9.96 8.58
C ALA A 8 21.63 10.56 9.44
N LYS A 9 21.44 10.67 10.75
CA LYS A 9 22.43 11.19 11.71
C LYS A 9 23.42 10.13 12.19
N VAL A 10 23.12 8.84 12.00
CA VAL A 10 23.98 7.74 12.44
C VAL A 10 25.27 7.72 11.62
N ARG A 11 26.41 7.59 12.29
CA ARG A 11 27.75 7.60 11.68
C ARG A 11 28.52 6.34 12.07
N SER A 12 29.43 5.94 11.19
CA SER A 12 30.41 4.88 11.51
C SER A 12 31.28 5.26 12.69
N THR A 13 31.66 4.26 13.48
CA THR A 13 32.60 4.39 14.59
C THR A 13 33.75 3.40 14.42
N LYS A 14 34.70 3.37 15.36
CA LYS A 14 35.75 2.35 15.39
C LYS A 14 35.21 0.93 15.62
N ARG A 15 34.00 0.79 16.20
CA ARG A 15 33.40 -0.51 16.55
C ARG A 15 32.48 -1.06 15.47
N TYR A 16 31.86 -0.20 14.62
CA TYR A 16 30.97 -0.63 13.57
C TYR A 16 31.02 0.31 12.37
N LYS A 17 30.72 -0.27 11.20
CA LYS A 17 30.54 0.47 9.96
C LYS A 17 29.05 0.67 9.70
N VAL A 18 28.70 1.83 9.18
CA VAL A 18 27.35 2.16 8.74
C VAL A 18 27.31 2.16 7.22
N THR A 19 26.46 1.29 6.65
CA THR A 19 26.08 1.35 5.24
C THR A 19 24.74 2.07 5.14
N THR A 20 24.69 3.10 4.31
CA THR A 20 23.48 3.90 4.14
C THR A 20 22.81 3.58 2.81
N PHE A 21 21.49 3.54 2.81
CA PHE A 21 20.68 3.37 1.61
C PHE A 21 19.52 4.36 1.61
N GLY A 22 18.97 4.64 0.43
CA GLY A 22 17.80 5.50 0.28
C GLY A 22 17.53 5.82 -1.18
N ILE A 23 16.40 6.41 -1.47
CA ILE A 23 16.01 6.79 -2.83
C ILE A 23 16.68 8.13 -3.20
N ARG A 24 16.74 9.06 -2.25
CA ARG A 24 17.31 10.42 -2.45
C ARG A 24 18.74 10.51 -1.96
N ARG A 25 19.07 9.85 -0.85
CA ARG A 25 20.34 9.93 -0.14
C ARG A 25 20.85 8.53 0.20
N GLY A 26 22.15 8.40 0.43
CA GLY A 26 22.79 7.13 0.81
C GLY A 26 23.83 6.68 -0.19
N ILE A 27 24.62 5.69 0.20
CA ILE A 27 25.63 5.04 -0.64
C ILE A 27 24.93 4.14 -1.67
N LEU A 28 23.96 3.36 -1.22
CA LEU A 28 23.12 2.55 -2.10
C LEU A 28 21.89 3.37 -2.49
N LYS A 29 21.83 3.78 -3.75
CA LYS A 29 20.71 4.52 -4.34
C LYS A 29 20.28 3.85 -5.64
N PRO A 30 18.96 3.81 -5.91
CA PRO A 30 18.48 3.34 -7.19
C PRO A 30 18.76 4.38 -8.30
N GLU A 31 19.18 3.91 -9.43
CA GLU A 31 19.26 4.65 -10.69
C GLU A 31 18.13 4.18 -11.60
N ASN A 32 17.57 5.07 -12.41
CA ASN A 32 16.48 4.74 -13.36
C ASN A 32 15.30 4.01 -12.70
N LEU A 33 14.87 4.51 -11.54
CA LEU A 33 13.72 3.95 -10.83
C LEU A 33 12.44 4.18 -11.65
N GLN A 34 11.78 3.09 -12.01
CA GLN A 34 10.55 3.08 -12.78
C GLN A 34 9.54 2.15 -12.09
N PHE A 35 8.25 2.38 -12.34
CA PHE A 35 7.15 1.55 -11.86
C PHE A 35 6.35 1.05 -13.05
N ASP A 36 5.96 -0.21 -13.00
CA ASP A 36 5.06 -0.81 -13.97
C ASP A 36 3.58 -0.51 -13.67
N GLU A 37 2.68 -1.07 -14.45
CA GLU A 37 1.22 -0.94 -14.30
C GLU A 37 0.67 -1.50 -12.99
N ASN A 38 1.45 -2.32 -12.28
CA ASN A 38 1.12 -2.87 -10.96
C ASN A 38 1.84 -2.12 -9.83
N ALA A 39 2.45 -0.95 -10.12
CA ALA A 39 3.30 -0.20 -9.20
C ALA A 39 4.50 -1.01 -8.66
N CYS A 40 4.92 -2.07 -9.36
CA CYS A 40 6.12 -2.82 -9.04
C CYS A 40 7.35 -2.09 -9.61
N ALA A 41 8.39 -1.97 -8.79
CA ALA A 41 9.56 -1.18 -9.15
C ALA A 41 10.61 -1.97 -9.92
N SER A 42 11.24 -1.31 -10.89
CA SER A 42 12.53 -1.70 -11.46
C SER A 42 13.52 -0.56 -11.32
N PHE A 43 14.77 -0.89 -11.02
CA PHE A 43 15.85 0.09 -10.84
C PHE A 43 17.22 -0.55 -11.01
N ARG A 44 18.26 0.27 -11.14
CA ARG A 44 19.66 -0.17 -11.22
C ARG A 44 20.47 0.32 -10.04
N ILE A 45 21.46 -0.49 -9.65
CA ILE A 45 22.55 -0.07 -8.77
C ILE A 45 23.85 -0.51 -9.45
N GLY A 46 24.59 0.48 -9.97
CA GLY A 46 25.75 0.24 -10.83
C GLY A 46 25.37 -0.52 -12.09
N ARG A 47 25.91 -1.74 -12.30
CA ARG A 47 25.63 -2.57 -13.50
C ARG A 47 24.49 -3.57 -13.32
N ILE A 48 23.92 -3.69 -12.14
CA ILE A 48 22.90 -4.70 -11.82
C ILE A 48 21.52 -4.07 -11.86
N GLU A 49 20.61 -4.69 -12.58
CA GLU A 49 19.18 -4.38 -12.59
C GLU A 49 18.48 -5.20 -11.51
N TYR A 50 17.62 -4.54 -10.76
CA TYR A 50 16.75 -5.13 -9.76
C TYR A 50 15.30 -4.92 -10.15
N ARG A 51 14.49 -5.96 -10.05
CA ARG A 51 13.04 -5.94 -10.30
C ARG A 51 12.33 -6.46 -9.07
N LEU A 52 11.24 -5.80 -8.70
CA LEU A 52 10.42 -6.20 -7.56
C LEU A 52 9.06 -6.68 -8.06
N ASN A 53 8.53 -7.72 -7.45
CA ASN A 53 7.19 -8.23 -7.71
C ASN A 53 6.17 -7.81 -6.64
N VAL A 54 6.53 -6.77 -5.85
CA VAL A 54 5.68 -6.21 -4.80
C VAL A 54 5.51 -4.72 -5.03
N PRO A 55 4.28 -4.19 -4.99
CA PRO A 55 4.00 -2.81 -5.35
C PRO A 55 4.44 -1.82 -4.28
N GLY A 56 4.71 -0.60 -4.72
CA GLY A 56 4.88 0.56 -3.88
C GLY A 56 6.32 0.95 -3.55
N ILE A 57 6.50 2.25 -3.42
CA ILE A 57 7.83 2.87 -3.18
C ILE A 57 8.50 2.39 -1.87
N HIS A 58 7.71 2.00 -0.87
CA HIS A 58 8.24 1.45 0.38
C HIS A 58 8.97 0.13 0.17
N ASN A 59 8.57 -0.67 -0.81
CA ASN A 59 9.26 -1.90 -1.15
C ASN A 59 10.60 -1.64 -1.86
N VAL A 60 10.79 -0.48 -2.48
CA VAL A 60 12.12 -0.04 -2.92
C VAL A 60 13.04 0.16 -1.72
N TYR A 61 12.59 0.82 -0.65
CA TYR A 61 13.37 0.94 0.59
C TYR A 61 13.67 -0.41 1.23
N ASN A 62 12.70 -1.33 1.26
CA ASN A 62 12.90 -2.68 1.78
C ASN A 62 13.93 -3.44 0.95
N ALA A 63 13.86 -3.36 -0.37
CA ALA A 63 14.84 -3.96 -1.28
C ALA A 63 16.25 -3.38 -1.09
N LEU A 64 16.37 -2.05 -0.97
CA LEU A 64 17.66 -1.40 -0.71
C LEU A 64 18.28 -1.85 0.61
N ALA A 65 17.44 -2.04 1.65
CA ALA A 65 17.90 -2.62 2.91
C ALA A 65 18.38 -4.06 2.74
N ALA A 66 17.63 -4.89 2.03
CA ALA A 66 17.99 -6.27 1.74
C ALA A 66 19.29 -6.36 0.92
N ILE A 67 19.46 -5.50 -0.09
CA ILE A 67 20.70 -5.40 -0.87
C ILE A 67 21.88 -5.03 0.03
N ALA A 68 21.71 -4.03 0.91
CA ALA A 68 22.77 -3.60 1.84
C ALA A 68 23.21 -4.75 2.75
N VAL A 69 22.26 -5.53 3.28
CA VAL A 69 22.55 -6.72 4.12
C VAL A 69 23.21 -7.80 3.30
N GLY A 70 22.68 -8.13 2.11
CA GLY A 70 23.25 -9.16 1.23
C GLY A 70 24.68 -8.86 0.82
N GLU A 71 24.98 -7.60 0.46
CA GLU A 71 26.35 -7.17 0.15
C GLU A 71 27.29 -7.26 1.38
N ALA A 72 26.79 -6.89 2.57
CA ALA A 72 27.57 -7.03 3.80
C ALA A 72 27.87 -8.51 4.14
N MET A 73 26.99 -9.41 3.79
CA MET A 73 27.15 -10.87 3.90
C MET A 73 27.93 -11.49 2.73
N ARG A 74 28.40 -10.67 1.78
CA ARG A 74 29.16 -11.09 0.58
C ARG A 74 28.36 -12.02 -0.35
N ILE A 75 27.04 -11.89 -0.37
CA ILE A 75 26.21 -12.61 -1.34
C ILE A 75 26.42 -11.96 -2.73
N PRO A 76 26.61 -12.75 -3.80
CA PRO A 76 26.76 -12.21 -5.14
C PRO A 76 25.56 -11.34 -5.54
N LYS A 77 25.82 -10.16 -6.11
CA LYS A 77 24.75 -9.20 -6.47
C LYS A 77 23.69 -9.79 -7.38
N ALA A 78 24.09 -10.67 -8.30
CA ALA A 78 23.15 -11.36 -9.19
C ALA A 78 22.19 -12.29 -8.43
N GLU A 79 22.67 -12.95 -7.38
CA GLU A 79 21.83 -13.79 -6.52
C GLU A 79 20.85 -12.95 -5.70
N ILE A 80 21.29 -11.79 -5.18
CA ILE A 80 20.42 -10.84 -4.49
C ILE A 80 19.32 -10.37 -5.45
N ALA A 81 19.69 -9.99 -6.69
CA ALA A 81 18.71 -9.53 -7.68
C ALA A 81 17.69 -10.63 -8.04
N LYS A 82 18.16 -11.87 -8.21
CA LYS A 82 17.30 -13.03 -8.46
C LYS A 82 16.34 -13.29 -7.30
N ALA A 83 16.83 -13.21 -6.06
CA ALA A 83 16.01 -13.42 -4.87
C ALA A 83 14.93 -12.34 -4.72
N LEU A 84 15.27 -11.06 -4.99
CA LEU A 84 14.31 -9.96 -4.95
C LEU A 84 13.26 -10.08 -6.06
N ALA A 85 13.63 -10.49 -7.27
CA ALA A 85 12.69 -10.74 -8.35
C ALA A 85 11.76 -11.93 -8.09
N GLY A 86 12.20 -12.93 -7.31
CA GLY A 86 11.38 -14.06 -6.89
C GLY A 86 10.58 -13.82 -5.61
N PHE A 87 10.76 -12.66 -4.96
CA PHE A 87 10.03 -12.37 -3.73
C PHE A 87 8.57 -12.05 -4.03
N ALA A 88 7.66 -12.75 -3.36
CA ALA A 88 6.23 -12.50 -3.42
C ALA A 88 5.74 -11.87 -2.11
N ALA A 89 4.74 -11.00 -2.22
CA ALA A 89 4.07 -10.46 -1.05
C ALA A 89 3.52 -11.60 -0.20
N THR A 90 3.82 -11.59 1.08
CA THR A 90 3.31 -12.60 2.01
C THR A 90 2.13 -12.05 2.79
N GLY A 91 1.01 -12.80 2.74
CA GLY A 91 -0.11 -12.65 3.65
C GLY A 91 -0.68 -11.22 3.76
N MET A 92 -1.54 -10.84 2.86
CA MET A 92 -2.36 -9.62 2.97
C MET A 92 -1.56 -8.30 3.12
N ARG A 93 -0.38 -8.21 2.48
CA ARG A 93 0.46 -6.99 2.45
C ARG A 93 0.66 -6.54 1.01
N MET A 94 -0.17 -5.62 0.54
CA MET A 94 -0.19 -5.14 -0.85
C MET A 94 -0.23 -6.30 -1.87
N GLU A 95 -0.92 -7.38 -1.51
CA GLU A 95 -1.07 -8.56 -2.36
C GLU A 95 -2.11 -8.28 -3.44
N ILE A 96 -1.68 -8.36 -4.70
CA ILE A 96 -2.57 -8.13 -5.85
C ILE A 96 -3.20 -9.46 -6.25
N ARG A 97 -4.52 -9.48 -6.32
CA ARG A 97 -5.33 -10.60 -6.82
C ARG A 97 -6.27 -10.11 -7.91
N ASN A 98 -6.23 -10.76 -9.05
CA ASN A 98 -7.17 -10.50 -10.14
C ASN A 98 -8.30 -11.53 -10.06
N ALA A 99 -9.51 -11.07 -10.00
CA ALA A 99 -10.70 -11.92 -10.03
C ALA A 99 -11.85 -11.20 -10.72
N ASN A 100 -12.53 -11.89 -11.62
CA ASN A 100 -13.80 -11.47 -12.21
C ASN A 100 -13.80 -10.03 -12.79
N GLY A 101 -12.68 -9.61 -13.36
CA GLY A 101 -12.53 -8.25 -13.92
C GLY A 101 -12.08 -7.18 -12.92
N PHE A 102 -11.95 -7.50 -11.62
CA PHE A 102 -11.38 -6.58 -10.63
C PHE A 102 -9.92 -6.84 -10.38
N ARG A 103 -9.23 -5.82 -9.97
CA ARG A 103 -7.91 -5.91 -9.35
C ARG A 103 -8.04 -5.60 -7.86
N VAL A 104 -8.02 -6.63 -7.01
CA VAL A 104 -8.10 -6.48 -5.56
C VAL A 104 -6.71 -6.40 -4.97
N VAL A 105 -6.42 -5.31 -4.27
CA VAL A 105 -5.17 -5.12 -3.51
C VAL A 105 -5.46 -5.35 -2.04
N SER A 106 -5.10 -6.54 -1.55
CA SER A 106 -5.26 -6.93 -0.15
C SER A 106 -4.11 -6.41 0.69
N ASP A 107 -4.39 -5.46 1.60
CA ASP A 107 -3.42 -4.90 2.56
C ASP A 107 -4.00 -4.93 3.99
N CYS A 108 -4.60 -6.07 4.36
CA CYS A 108 -5.39 -6.27 5.58
C CYS A 108 -4.61 -6.86 6.75
N TYR A 109 -3.29 -7.06 6.62
CA TYR A 109 -2.48 -7.61 7.72
C TYR A 109 -2.43 -6.67 8.92
N ASN A 110 -2.24 -5.38 8.69
CA ASN A 110 -2.30 -4.33 9.70
C ASN A 110 -2.45 -2.95 9.05
N ALA A 111 -2.92 -1.97 9.81
CA ALA A 111 -3.05 -0.60 9.37
C ALA A 111 -2.55 0.38 10.42
N ASN A 112 -1.81 1.39 9.96
CA ASN A 112 -1.46 2.58 10.71
C ASN A 112 -1.41 3.78 9.74
N PRO A 113 -1.38 5.03 10.22
CA PRO A 113 -1.43 6.21 9.36
C PRO A 113 -0.37 6.22 8.26
N SER A 114 0.88 5.82 8.59
CA SER A 114 1.98 5.80 7.62
C SER A 114 1.75 4.76 6.52
N SER A 115 1.43 3.51 6.88
CA SER A 115 1.20 2.46 5.90
C SER A 115 -0.06 2.70 5.07
N THR A 116 -1.12 3.29 5.66
CA THR A 116 -2.35 3.61 4.92
C THR A 116 -2.11 4.73 3.92
N ARG A 117 -1.38 5.78 4.30
CA ARG A 117 -0.93 6.83 3.39
C ARG A 117 -0.17 6.27 2.20
N MET A 118 0.79 5.38 2.44
CA MET A 118 1.60 4.77 1.39
C MET A 118 0.77 3.88 0.46
N ALA A 119 -0.18 3.14 0.99
CA ALA A 119 -1.08 2.31 0.18
C ALA A 119 -1.96 3.19 -0.74
N LEU A 120 -2.57 4.25 -0.20
CA LEU A 120 -3.35 5.21 -0.99
C LEU A 120 -2.51 5.85 -2.10
N GLN A 121 -1.32 6.33 -1.79
CA GLN A 121 -0.41 6.92 -2.80
C GLN A 121 0.01 5.90 -3.86
N THR A 122 0.26 4.65 -3.48
CA THR A 122 0.67 3.60 -4.42
C THR A 122 -0.44 3.31 -5.41
N ILE A 123 -1.67 3.11 -4.93
CA ILE A 123 -2.82 2.81 -5.78
C ILE A 123 -3.28 4.04 -6.56
N GLY A 124 -3.22 5.22 -5.95
CA GLY A 124 -3.56 6.50 -6.61
C GLY A 124 -2.69 6.84 -7.82
N ASN A 125 -1.46 6.31 -7.87
CA ASN A 125 -0.52 6.51 -8.96
C ASN A 125 -0.56 5.41 -10.03
N LEU A 126 -1.43 4.41 -9.92
CA LEU A 126 -1.61 3.41 -10.96
C LEU A 126 -2.16 4.07 -12.23
N SER A 127 -1.61 3.68 -13.39
CA SER A 127 -2.12 4.06 -14.69
C SER A 127 -3.09 3.00 -15.24
N SER A 128 -3.95 3.39 -16.18
CA SER A 128 -4.83 2.46 -16.91
C SER A 128 -5.79 1.68 -16.00
N VAL A 129 -6.44 2.39 -15.08
CA VAL A 129 -7.51 1.84 -14.24
C VAL A 129 -8.80 2.61 -14.49
N ASN A 130 -9.95 1.92 -14.43
CA ASN A 130 -11.26 2.54 -14.62
C ASN A 130 -11.59 3.40 -13.41
N HIS A 131 -11.84 2.77 -12.27
CA HIS A 131 -12.07 3.47 -11.01
C HIS A 131 -11.14 2.92 -9.90
N ARG A 132 -10.83 3.78 -8.94
CA ARG A 132 -10.11 3.44 -7.72
C ARG A 132 -11.06 3.45 -6.55
N VAL A 133 -11.19 2.30 -5.92
CA VAL A 133 -12.03 2.10 -4.76
C VAL A 133 -11.17 1.86 -3.53
N ALA A 134 -11.39 2.61 -2.46
CA ALA A 134 -10.76 2.36 -1.16
C ALA A 134 -11.78 1.79 -0.19
N ILE A 135 -11.53 0.59 0.33
CA ILE A 135 -12.27 -0.03 1.42
C ILE A 135 -11.38 0.04 2.66
N LEU A 136 -11.69 0.95 3.58
CA LEU A 136 -10.84 1.25 4.73
C LEU A 136 -11.55 0.94 6.04
N GLY A 137 -10.89 0.11 6.87
CA GLY A 137 -11.31 -0.14 8.24
C GLY A 137 -10.50 0.65 9.27
N ASP A 138 -10.81 0.43 10.54
CA ASP A 138 -10.13 1.09 11.63
C ASP A 138 -8.64 0.80 11.66
N MET A 139 -7.88 1.83 12.01
CA MET A 139 -6.49 1.73 12.44
C MET A 139 -6.47 1.64 13.98
N LEU A 140 -6.25 0.45 14.50
CA LEU A 140 -6.24 0.20 15.94
C LEU A 140 -4.93 0.64 16.60
N GLU A 141 -4.92 0.70 17.92
CA GLU A 141 -3.73 1.00 18.75
C GLU A 141 -3.13 2.42 18.57
N LEU A 142 -3.94 3.38 18.13
CA LEU A 142 -3.50 4.78 17.94
C LEU A 142 -3.69 5.68 19.18
N GLY A 143 -4.23 5.14 20.27
CA GLY A 143 -4.47 5.89 21.50
C GLY A 143 -5.43 7.07 21.32
N SER A 144 -5.26 8.12 22.11
CA SER A 144 -6.16 9.28 22.13
C SER A 144 -6.21 10.09 20.84
N ASN A 145 -5.19 9.96 19.96
CA ASN A 145 -5.15 10.69 18.69
C ASN A 145 -5.83 9.93 17.53
N SER A 146 -6.46 8.79 17.80
CA SER A 146 -7.06 7.90 16.79
C SER A 146 -7.98 8.66 15.84
N LYS A 147 -8.95 9.39 16.37
CA LYS A 147 -9.94 10.13 15.54
C LYS A 147 -9.28 11.12 14.58
N ASN A 148 -8.30 11.89 15.07
CA ASN A 148 -7.61 12.87 14.23
C ASN A 148 -6.80 12.20 13.12
N LEU A 149 -6.10 11.11 13.44
CA LEU A 149 -5.30 10.37 12.46
C LEU A 149 -6.18 9.70 11.39
N HIS A 150 -7.37 9.19 11.76
CA HIS A 150 -8.34 8.68 10.79
C HIS A 150 -8.87 9.80 9.88
N PHE A 151 -9.18 10.96 10.46
CA PHE A 151 -9.64 12.13 9.69
C PHE A 151 -8.58 12.60 8.69
N GLU A 152 -7.30 12.69 9.09
CA GLU A 152 -6.20 13.04 8.19
C GLU A 152 -6.05 12.05 7.03
N ILE A 153 -6.20 10.73 7.28
CA ILE A 153 -6.20 9.74 6.21
C ILE A 153 -7.37 9.98 5.27
N GLY A 154 -8.55 10.30 5.80
CA GLY A 154 -9.72 10.63 4.98
C GLY A 154 -9.47 11.78 4.02
N GLN A 155 -8.83 12.85 4.48
CA GLN A 155 -8.50 14.00 3.63
C GLN A 155 -7.61 13.61 2.44
N MET A 156 -6.76 12.60 2.60
CA MET A 156 -5.87 12.16 1.53
C MET A 156 -6.55 11.33 0.42
N VAL A 157 -7.70 10.73 0.70
CA VAL A 157 -8.37 9.84 -0.26
C VAL A 157 -8.65 10.55 -1.60
N PRO A 158 -9.31 11.72 -1.64
CA PRO A 158 -9.51 12.44 -2.90
C PRO A 158 -8.19 12.97 -3.50
N GLU A 159 -7.20 13.35 -2.69
CA GLU A 159 -5.88 13.77 -3.17
C GLU A 159 -5.12 12.65 -3.89
N CYS A 160 -5.41 11.39 -3.52
CA CYS A 160 -4.85 10.21 -4.15
C CYS A 160 -5.71 9.67 -5.31
N ASN A 161 -6.62 10.46 -5.86
CA ASN A 161 -7.45 10.12 -7.02
C ASN A 161 -8.33 8.88 -6.82
N PHE A 162 -8.88 8.66 -5.63
CA PHE A 162 -9.88 7.63 -5.42
C PHE A 162 -11.26 8.16 -5.78
N ASP A 163 -12.00 7.34 -6.54
CA ASP A 163 -13.34 7.66 -7.04
C ASP A 163 -14.41 7.28 -6.03
N LEU A 164 -14.18 6.22 -5.24
CA LEU A 164 -15.10 5.69 -4.23
C LEU A 164 -14.35 5.34 -2.94
N LEU A 165 -14.91 5.76 -1.82
CA LEU A 165 -14.45 5.42 -0.48
C LEU A 165 -15.57 4.70 0.27
N LEU A 166 -15.29 3.49 0.71
CA LEU A 166 -16.14 2.68 1.58
C LEU A 166 -15.41 2.49 2.91
N THR A 167 -16.04 2.87 4.00
CA THR A 167 -15.43 2.76 5.34
C THR A 167 -16.26 1.85 6.24
N ILE A 168 -15.60 1.10 7.11
CA ILE A 168 -16.23 0.21 8.07
C ILE A 168 -15.48 0.21 9.40
N GLY A 169 -16.21 0.38 10.50
CA GLY A 169 -15.66 0.44 11.84
C GLY A 169 -15.94 1.78 12.53
N GLU A 170 -15.81 1.82 13.83
CA GLU A 170 -16.21 2.99 14.62
C GLU A 170 -15.34 4.23 14.34
N CYS A 171 -14.02 4.05 14.26
CA CYS A 171 -13.10 5.15 14.02
C CYS A 171 -13.01 5.53 12.54
N SER A 172 -13.32 4.63 11.63
CA SER A 172 -13.28 4.88 10.18
C SER A 172 -14.37 5.83 9.68
N LYS A 173 -15.40 6.13 10.51
CA LYS A 173 -16.31 7.27 10.29
C LYS A 173 -15.55 8.59 10.15
N GLU A 174 -14.44 8.74 10.85
CA GLU A 174 -13.61 9.93 10.72
C GLU A 174 -12.85 9.97 9.39
N ILE A 175 -12.53 8.81 8.79
CA ILE A 175 -11.96 8.76 7.44
C ILE A 175 -13.00 9.31 6.44
N GLN A 176 -14.24 8.83 6.51
CA GLN A 176 -15.32 9.36 5.67
C GLN A 176 -15.48 10.87 5.84
N ARG A 177 -15.52 11.35 7.08
CA ARG A 177 -15.65 12.80 7.37
C ARG A 177 -14.49 13.60 6.78
N GLY A 178 -13.27 13.08 6.88
CA GLY A 178 -12.08 13.71 6.29
C GLY A 178 -12.18 13.82 4.77
N ALA A 179 -12.60 12.75 4.10
CA ALA A 179 -12.79 12.73 2.65
C ALA A 179 -13.85 13.73 2.17
N LEU A 180 -15.01 13.76 2.85
CA LEU A 180 -16.07 14.72 2.57
C LEU A 180 -15.59 16.17 2.79
N LYS A 181 -14.83 16.42 3.86
CA LYS A 181 -14.27 17.74 4.15
C LYS A 181 -13.29 18.20 3.07
N ASN A 182 -12.58 17.26 2.45
CA ASN A 182 -11.60 17.53 1.39
C ASN A 182 -12.18 17.40 -0.03
N GLY A 183 -13.51 17.51 -0.17
CA GLY A 183 -14.20 17.69 -1.45
C GLY A 183 -14.72 16.42 -2.10
N MET A 184 -14.63 15.26 -1.47
CA MET A 184 -15.26 14.03 -1.98
C MET A 184 -16.79 14.17 -1.89
N ARG A 185 -17.53 13.75 -2.93
CA ARG A 185 -18.98 13.79 -2.94
C ARG A 185 -19.58 12.80 -1.96
N LYS A 186 -20.76 13.09 -1.41
CA LYS A 186 -21.43 12.21 -0.42
C LYS A 186 -21.73 10.82 -0.97
N GLU A 187 -22.09 10.76 -2.25
CA GLU A 187 -22.39 9.51 -2.96
C GLU A 187 -21.15 8.63 -3.18
N CYS A 188 -19.96 9.25 -3.09
CA CYS A 188 -18.66 8.59 -3.29
C CYS A 188 -17.91 8.31 -1.98
N ALA A 189 -18.43 8.72 -0.82
CA ALA A 189 -17.81 8.47 0.48
C ALA A 189 -18.85 7.91 1.45
N LEU A 190 -18.90 6.57 1.54
CA LEU A 190 -19.92 5.86 2.29
C LEU A 190 -19.33 5.19 3.53
N HIS A 191 -20.16 5.04 4.56
CA HIS A 191 -19.81 4.33 5.78
C HIS A 191 -20.81 3.21 6.05
N PHE A 192 -20.30 2.05 6.45
CA PHE A 192 -21.10 0.84 6.73
C PHE A 192 -20.92 0.43 8.19
N GLU A 193 -22.01 0.05 8.82
CA GLU A 193 -22.02 -0.40 10.22
C GLU A 193 -21.60 -1.87 10.35
N ASN A 194 -21.79 -2.68 9.29
CA ASN A 194 -21.45 -4.09 9.29
C ASN A 194 -20.99 -4.59 7.92
N LEU A 195 -20.38 -5.77 7.92
CA LEU A 195 -19.82 -6.38 6.70
C LEU A 195 -20.90 -6.76 5.68
N GLN A 196 -22.10 -7.18 6.13
CA GLN A 196 -23.15 -7.62 5.22
C GLN A 196 -23.68 -6.49 4.34
N GLU A 197 -23.89 -5.31 4.93
CA GLU A 197 -24.27 -4.12 4.16
C GLU A 197 -23.18 -3.70 3.17
N LEU A 198 -21.92 -3.75 3.59
CA LEU A 198 -20.79 -3.46 2.72
C LEU A 198 -20.69 -4.45 1.56
N GLU A 199 -20.80 -5.76 1.83
CA GLU A 199 -20.76 -6.81 0.81
C GLU A 199 -21.91 -6.68 -0.19
N LEU A 200 -23.12 -6.35 0.27
CA LEU A 200 -24.27 -6.10 -0.60
C LEU A 200 -24.01 -4.91 -1.51
N PHE A 201 -23.56 -3.78 -0.95
CA PHE A 201 -23.23 -2.59 -1.74
C PHE A 201 -22.16 -2.88 -2.80
N ILE A 202 -21.10 -3.58 -2.43
CA ILE A 202 -20.03 -3.99 -3.33
C ILE A 202 -20.58 -4.80 -4.50
N SER A 203 -21.47 -5.78 -4.23
CA SER A 203 -22.02 -6.66 -5.26
C SER A 203 -22.90 -5.94 -6.30
N GLU A 204 -23.48 -4.82 -5.92
CA GLU A 204 -24.40 -4.05 -6.78
C GLU A 204 -23.71 -2.89 -7.52
N ASN A 205 -22.57 -2.41 -7.05
CA ASN A 205 -22.02 -1.12 -7.47
C ASN A 205 -20.59 -1.17 -8.02
N LEU A 206 -19.87 -2.28 -7.91
CA LEU A 206 -18.52 -2.39 -8.47
C LEU A 206 -18.52 -3.06 -9.85
N GLY A 207 -17.67 -2.57 -10.73
CA GLY A 207 -17.61 -2.95 -12.14
C GLY A 207 -16.27 -3.47 -12.62
N PHE A 208 -16.19 -3.83 -13.90
CA PHE A 208 -14.96 -4.29 -14.55
C PHE A 208 -13.87 -3.23 -14.52
N ASP A 209 -12.62 -3.68 -14.45
CA ASP A 209 -11.41 -2.85 -14.45
C ASP A 209 -11.25 -1.91 -13.24
N ASP A 210 -12.06 -2.10 -12.19
CA ASP A 210 -11.87 -1.39 -10.93
C ASP A 210 -10.65 -1.92 -10.17
N VAL A 211 -9.92 -1.00 -9.56
CA VAL A 211 -8.85 -1.33 -8.61
C VAL A 211 -9.34 -1.05 -7.19
N ILE A 212 -9.39 -2.10 -6.38
CA ILE A 212 -9.98 -2.07 -5.05
C ILE A 212 -8.88 -2.27 -4.00
N LEU A 213 -8.55 -1.24 -3.26
CA LEU A 213 -7.69 -1.34 -2.09
C LEU A 213 -8.52 -1.73 -0.87
N VAL A 214 -8.19 -2.84 -0.22
CA VAL A 214 -8.80 -3.26 1.03
C VAL A 214 -7.77 -3.18 2.15
N LYS A 215 -7.96 -2.29 3.13
CA LYS A 215 -7.00 -2.06 4.20
C LYS A 215 -7.67 -1.73 5.54
N GLY A 216 -7.17 -2.39 6.60
CA GLY A 216 -7.56 -2.17 7.99
C GLY A 216 -6.62 -2.89 8.94
N SER A 217 -6.73 -2.61 10.23
CA SER A 217 -5.98 -3.33 11.24
C SER A 217 -6.41 -4.80 11.30
N ARG A 218 -5.52 -5.68 11.73
CA ARG A 218 -5.76 -7.13 11.78
C ARG A 218 -7.07 -7.50 12.51
N GLY A 219 -7.40 -6.76 13.57
CA GLY A 219 -8.64 -6.96 14.34
C GLY A 219 -9.93 -6.74 13.55
N MET A 220 -9.88 -5.98 12.45
CA MET A 220 -11.04 -5.72 11.57
C MET A 220 -11.40 -6.91 10.68
N ARG A 221 -10.48 -7.85 10.47
CA ARG A 221 -10.67 -9.07 9.67
C ARG A 221 -11.19 -8.80 8.25
N LEU A 222 -10.67 -7.74 7.61
CA LEU A 222 -11.11 -7.33 6.28
C LEU A 222 -10.71 -8.31 5.17
N GLU A 223 -9.93 -9.34 5.46
CA GLU A 223 -9.74 -10.48 4.55
C GLU A 223 -11.07 -11.12 4.13
N LYS A 224 -12.12 -11.02 4.94
CA LYS A 224 -13.47 -11.49 4.57
C LYS A 224 -14.05 -10.70 3.40
N VAL A 225 -13.83 -9.38 3.37
CA VAL A 225 -14.21 -8.53 2.23
C VAL A 225 -13.43 -8.91 0.98
N VAL A 226 -12.13 -9.17 1.11
CA VAL A 226 -11.30 -9.67 0.01
C VAL A 226 -11.83 -10.99 -0.52
N ASP A 227 -12.16 -11.95 0.38
CA ASP A 227 -12.70 -13.25 -0.01
C ASP A 227 -14.08 -13.14 -0.67
N ALA A 228 -14.91 -12.18 -0.24
CA ALA A 228 -16.20 -11.89 -0.87
C ALA A 228 -16.00 -11.35 -2.30
N LEU A 229 -15.14 -10.33 -2.47
CA LEU A 229 -14.79 -9.76 -3.78
C LEU A 229 -14.29 -10.83 -4.77
N LEU A 230 -13.46 -11.77 -4.29
CA LEU A 230 -12.90 -12.82 -5.13
C LEU A 230 -13.91 -13.89 -5.55
N LYS A 231 -15.05 -13.99 -4.84
CA LYS A 231 -16.13 -14.96 -5.12
C LYS A 231 -17.28 -14.35 -5.92
N MET A 232 -17.31 -13.03 -6.05
CA MET A 232 -18.38 -12.35 -6.80
C MET A 232 -18.27 -12.70 -8.28
N ASP A 233 -19.36 -13.19 -8.84
CA ASP A 233 -19.53 -13.21 -10.29
C ASP A 233 -19.91 -11.80 -10.74
N VAL A 234 -19.06 -11.16 -11.52
CA VAL A 234 -19.43 -9.87 -12.11
C VAL A 234 -20.57 -10.13 -13.08
N VAL A 235 -21.75 -9.63 -12.74
CA VAL A 235 -22.88 -9.66 -13.64
C VAL A 235 -22.47 -8.82 -14.86
N GLY A 236 -22.11 -9.53 -15.92
CA GLY A 236 -21.72 -8.90 -17.19
C GLY A 236 -22.89 -8.11 -17.76
N VAL A 237 -22.57 -6.91 -18.24
CA VAL A 237 -23.45 -6.13 -19.12
C VAL A 237 -23.64 -6.87 -20.42
#